data_38a63224f2829f4cd31868624589ad87
#
_entry.id   38a63224f2829f4cd31868624589ad87
#
_cell.length_a   1.000
_cell.length_b   1.000
_cell.length_c   1.000
_cell.angle_alpha   90.00
_cell.angle_beta   90.00
_cell.angle_gamma   90.00
#
_symmetry.space_group_name_H-M   'P 1'
#
loop_
_entity.id
_entity.type
_entity.pdbx_description
1 polymer ?
#
loop_
_entity_poly.entity_id
_entity_poly.type
_entity_poly.pdbx_seq_one_letter_code
_entity_poly.pdbx_strand_id
1 'polypeptide(L)'
;MALNENFATVWEAIADTLGDAPALSHGPLTRTWAELDDRAARFAGAMADAGVGAGSDDGGAKVGMALYNGPAYTEATFGAFKARAVPFNVNYRYRESELAYLLTNADCEVVVAHPELVDLIEAVRADVPSLRLLVAVGDEIDGSPAGKLPDGWVHYEELLAASDPARRIERSGDDLWFLYTGGTTGMPKGVMWPHSSLLGVF
;
A
#
# COMPACT_ATOMS: atom_id res chain seq x y z
N MET A 1 7.69 26.65 -8.51
CA MET A 1 8.12 25.30 -8.95
C MET A 1 6.83 24.54 -9.22
N ALA A 2 6.60 24.07 -10.43
CA ALA A 2 5.41 23.23 -10.68
C ALA A 2 5.54 21.96 -9.82
N LEU A 3 4.52 21.65 -9.04
CA LEU A 3 4.46 20.38 -8.35
C LEU A 3 4.48 19.29 -9.41
N ASN A 4 5.40 18.33 -9.27
CA ASN A 4 5.39 17.15 -10.11
C ASN A 4 4.02 16.46 -9.89
N GLU A 5 3.33 16.10 -10.96
CA GLU A 5 2.00 15.51 -10.94
C GLU A 5 2.04 14.05 -10.40
N ASN A 6 2.52 13.89 -9.16
CA ASN A 6 2.63 12.62 -8.45
C ASN A 6 2.01 12.75 -7.05
N PHE A 7 1.15 11.81 -6.65
CA PHE A 7 0.43 11.88 -5.37
C PHE A 7 1.36 11.98 -4.17
N ALA A 8 2.48 11.24 -4.14
CA ALA A 8 3.41 11.33 -3.01
C ALA A 8 4.06 12.72 -2.93
N THR A 9 4.43 13.32 -4.06
CA THR A 9 5.00 14.67 -4.09
C THR A 9 4.00 15.72 -3.60
N VAL A 10 2.73 15.61 -4.01
CA VAL A 10 1.66 16.50 -3.54
C VAL A 10 1.42 16.34 -2.04
N TRP A 11 1.31 15.11 -1.54
CA TRP A 11 1.03 14.86 -0.13
C TRP A 11 2.21 15.24 0.77
N GLU A 12 3.45 15.05 0.32
CA GLU A 12 4.65 15.56 1.01
C GLU A 12 4.65 17.09 1.10
N ALA A 13 4.26 17.80 0.04
CA ALA A 13 4.15 19.27 0.07
C ALA A 13 3.05 19.74 1.03
N ILE A 14 1.95 18.99 1.14
CA ILE A 14 0.91 19.27 2.14
C ILE A 14 1.46 19.04 3.55
N ALA A 15 2.14 17.92 3.79
CA ALA A 15 2.75 17.61 5.08
C ALA A 15 3.78 18.67 5.51
N ASP A 16 4.58 19.17 4.58
CA ASP A 16 5.55 20.25 4.83
C ASP A 16 4.87 21.58 5.21
N THR A 17 3.65 21.81 4.69
CA THR A 17 2.95 23.09 4.88
C THR A 17 1.98 23.06 6.06
N LEU A 18 1.31 21.92 6.25
CA LEU A 18 0.20 21.70 7.18
C LEU A 18 0.48 20.56 8.15
N GLY A 19 1.75 20.33 8.52
CA GLY A 19 2.19 19.17 9.29
C GLY A 19 1.35 18.85 10.53
N ASP A 20 0.97 19.85 11.30
CA ASP A 20 0.17 19.70 12.53
C ASP A 20 -1.34 19.60 12.28
N ALA A 21 -1.80 19.83 11.05
CA ALA A 21 -3.23 19.74 10.73
C ALA A 21 -3.67 18.26 10.64
N PRO A 22 -4.93 17.95 10.99
CA PRO A 22 -5.48 16.61 10.79
C PRO A 22 -5.44 16.19 9.33
N ALA A 23 -4.88 14.99 9.05
CA ALA A 23 -4.85 14.38 7.72
C ALA A 23 -5.93 13.31 7.57
N LEU A 24 -6.13 12.50 8.61
CA LEU A 24 -7.16 11.46 8.63
C LEU A 24 -7.72 11.28 10.04
N SER A 25 -8.96 10.79 10.11
CA SER A 25 -9.60 10.41 11.37
C SER A 25 -10.33 9.08 11.20
N HIS A 26 -10.18 8.19 12.17
CA HIS A 26 -10.82 6.88 12.20
C HIS A 26 -11.29 6.58 13.65
N GLY A 27 -12.58 6.66 13.91
CA GLY A 27 -13.10 6.59 15.28
C GLY A 27 -12.46 7.66 16.18
N PRO A 28 -11.86 7.28 17.32
CA PRO A 28 -11.17 8.22 18.20
C PRO A 28 -9.76 8.62 17.73
N LEU A 29 -9.18 7.88 16.77
CA LEU A 29 -7.85 8.13 16.25
C LEU A 29 -7.87 9.29 15.25
N THR A 30 -6.95 10.22 15.43
CA THR A 30 -6.64 11.26 14.44
C THR A 30 -5.14 11.25 14.19
N ARG A 31 -4.74 11.26 12.90
CA ARG A 31 -3.36 11.43 12.44
C ARG A 31 -3.21 12.81 11.82
N THR A 32 -2.14 13.48 12.14
CA THR A 32 -1.71 14.70 11.45
C THR A 32 -1.03 14.39 10.11
N TRP A 33 -0.83 15.37 9.26
CA TRP A 33 -0.08 15.20 8.02
C TRP A 33 1.37 14.79 8.25
N ALA A 34 2.02 15.32 9.30
CA ALA A 34 3.38 14.93 9.66
C ALA A 34 3.47 13.46 10.11
N GLU A 35 2.51 12.99 10.92
CA GLU A 35 2.43 11.59 11.34
C GLU A 35 2.15 10.66 10.15
N LEU A 36 1.23 11.05 9.27
CA LEU A 36 0.93 10.27 8.06
C LEU A 36 2.16 10.18 7.14
N ASP A 37 2.89 11.28 6.97
CA ASP A 37 4.10 11.34 6.15
C ASP A 37 5.22 10.46 6.71
N ASP A 38 5.48 10.50 8.03
CA ASP A 38 6.49 9.66 8.68
C ASP A 38 6.15 8.18 8.58
N ARG A 39 4.90 7.79 8.90
CA ARG A 39 4.47 6.39 8.84
C ARG A 39 4.52 5.83 7.42
N ALA A 40 4.08 6.60 6.44
CA ALA A 40 4.20 6.25 5.04
C ALA A 40 5.67 6.13 4.59
N ALA A 41 6.56 7.02 5.08
CA ALA A 41 7.99 6.94 4.79
C ALA A 41 8.64 5.69 5.42
N ARG A 42 8.23 5.28 6.63
CA ARG A 42 8.69 4.02 7.25
C ARG A 42 8.22 2.80 6.50
N PHE A 43 6.97 2.77 6.03
CA PHE A 43 6.49 1.68 5.17
C PHE A 43 7.27 1.59 3.86
N ALA A 44 7.58 2.74 3.23
CA ALA A 44 8.46 2.78 2.05
C ALA A 44 9.88 2.26 2.36
N GLY A 45 10.43 2.57 3.54
CA GLY A 45 11.69 2.02 4.03
C GLY A 45 11.66 0.52 4.20
N ALA A 46 10.61 0.00 4.84
CA ALA A 46 10.40 -1.44 5.02
C ALA A 46 10.35 -2.19 3.67
N MET A 47 9.69 -1.61 2.68
CA MET A 47 9.68 -2.20 1.32
C MET A 47 11.09 -2.24 0.72
N ALA A 48 11.87 -1.16 0.86
CA ALA A 48 13.25 -1.12 0.37
C ALA A 48 14.14 -2.17 1.05
N ASP A 49 14.00 -2.35 2.36
CA ASP A 49 14.73 -3.37 3.14
C ASP A 49 14.36 -4.80 2.71
N ALA A 50 13.12 -5.01 2.28
CA ALA A 50 12.65 -6.26 1.70
C ALA A 50 13.08 -6.46 0.22
N GLY A 51 13.85 -5.53 -0.34
CA GLY A 51 14.28 -5.56 -1.74
C GLY A 51 13.14 -5.26 -2.72
N VAL A 52 12.11 -4.56 -2.26
CA VAL A 52 10.93 -4.14 -3.04
C VAL A 52 10.99 -2.62 -3.21
N GLY A 53 10.90 -2.14 -4.43
CA GLY A 53 10.94 -0.68 -4.65
C GLY A 53 11.04 -0.27 -6.10
N ALA A 54 11.41 0.98 -6.32
CA ALA A 54 11.56 1.57 -7.64
C ALA A 54 12.59 0.82 -8.48
N GLY A 55 12.22 0.36 -9.65
CA GLY A 55 13.20 -0.12 -10.60
C GLY A 55 12.85 -1.31 -11.49
N SER A 56 11.62 -1.79 -11.52
CA SER A 56 11.22 -2.66 -12.63
C SER A 56 10.78 -1.81 -13.83
N ASP A 57 11.18 -2.23 -15.01
CA ASP A 57 10.75 -1.62 -16.29
C ASP A 57 9.21 -1.63 -16.46
N ASP A 58 8.49 -2.34 -15.58
CA ASP A 58 7.05 -2.56 -15.58
C ASP A 58 6.26 -1.62 -14.63
N GLY A 59 6.81 -0.46 -14.30
CA GLY A 59 6.11 0.56 -13.50
C GLY A 59 6.22 0.42 -11.98
N GLY A 60 7.17 -0.35 -11.47
CA GLY A 60 7.43 -0.51 -10.03
C GLY A 60 6.75 -1.73 -9.39
N ALA A 61 7.19 -2.08 -8.18
CA ALA A 61 6.65 -3.20 -7.40
C ALA A 61 5.16 -3.03 -7.10
N LYS A 62 4.40 -4.11 -7.07
CA LYS A 62 2.94 -4.07 -6.85
C LYS A 62 2.60 -4.41 -5.41
N VAL A 63 1.76 -3.56 -4.82
CA VAL A 63 1.36 -3.65 -3.40
C VAL A 63 -0.15 -3.87 -3.30
N GLY A 64 -0.54 -5.07 -2.91
CA GLY A 64 -1.93 -5.47 -2.73
C GLY A 64 -2.46 -5.01 -1.37
N MET A 65 -3.51 -4.18 -1.39
CA MET A 65 -4.20 -3.67 -0.20
C MET A 65 -5.41 -4.57 0.12
N ALA A 66 -5.19 -5.64 0.87
CA ALA A 66 -6.25 -6.53 1.35
C ALA A 66 -6.81 -5.98 2.68
N LEU A 67 -7.31 -4.76 2.63
CA LEU A 67 -7.71 -3.94 3.78
C LEU A 67 -9.13 -3.40 3.62
N TYR A 68 -9.79 -3.17 4.74
CA TYR A 68 -10.93 -2.27 4.82
C TYR A 68 -10.43 -0.81 4.83
N ASN A 69 -11.35 0.14 4.66
CA ASN A 69 -11.00 1.56 4.76
C ASN A 69 -10.56 1.90 6.19
N GLY A 70 -9.35 2.38 6.34
CA GLY A 70 -8.74 2.71 7.61
C GLY A 70 -7.42 3.46 7.46
N PRO A 71 -6.77 3.81 8.57
CA PRO A 71 -5.47 4.46 8.59
C PRO A 71 -4.40 3.69 7.82
N ALA A 72 -4.24 2.40 8.06
CA ALA A 72 -3.24 1.57 7.40
C ALA A 72 -3.41 1.53 5.88
N TYR A 73 -4.67 1.58 5.37
CA TYR A 73 -4.91 1.66 3.93
C TYR A 73 -4.30 2.93 3.33
N THR A 74 -4.52 4.08 3.98
CA THR A 74 -4.00 5.37 3.51
C THR A 74 -2.48 5.45 3.67
N GLU A 75 -1.96 5.04 4.81
CA GLU A 75 -0.53 5.03 5.13
C GLU A 75 0.27 4.15 4.16
N ALA A 76 -0.19 2.91 3.94
CA ALA A 76 0.47 1.96 3.04
C ALA A 76 0.35 2.40 1.57
N THR A 77 -0.79 2.97 1.15
CA THR A 77 -0.94 3.55 -0.19
C THR A 77 0.03 4.70 -0.42
N PHE A 78 0.13 5.62 0.56
CA PHE A 78 1.06 6.74 0.48
C PHE A 78 2.52 6.25 0.49
N GLY A 79 2.84 5.26 1.34
CA GLY A 79 4.17 4.65 1.39
C GLY A 79 4.54 3.96 0.06
N ALA A 80 3.60 3.25 -0.56
CA ALA A 80 3.79 2.69 -1.90
C ALA A 80 4.10 3.79 -2.94
N PHE A 81 3.36 4.89 -2.94
CA PHE A 81 3.66 6.02 -3.82
C PHE A 81 5.03 6.64 -3.52
N LYS A 82 5.42 6.76 -2.23
CA LYS A 82 6.76 7.25 -1.85
C LYS A 82 7.87 6.39 -2.41
N ALA A 83 7.68 5.08 -2.45
CA ALA A 83 8.64 4.12 -3.01
C ALA A 83 8.57 3.95 -4.54
N ARG A 84 7.69 4.68 -5.24
CA ARG A 84 7.35 4.47 -6.65
C ARG A 84 6.84 3.06 -6.93
N ALA A 85 6.18 2.46 -5.95
CA ALA A 85 5.46 1.21 -6.09
C ALA A 85 4.01 1.48 -6.49
N VAL A 86 3.33 0.45 -6.98
CA VAL A 86 1.98 0.52 -7.53
C VAL A 86 1.00 -0.14 -6.57
N PRO A 87 0.28 0.62 -5.73
CA PRO A 87 -0.75 0.05 -4.90
C PRO A 87 -1.98 -0.35 -5.72
N PHE A 88 -2.67 -1.39 -5.27
CA PHE A 88 -3.96 -1.78 -5.82
C PHE A 88 -4.87 -2.38 -4.76
N ASN A 89 -6.16 -2.18 -4.93
CA ASN A 89 -7.16 -2.73 -4.02
C ASN A 89 -7.36 -4.24 -4.25
N VAL A 90 -7.42 -5.00 -3.15
CA VAL A 90 -7.85 -6.39 -3.11
C VAL A 90 -9.25 -6.43 -2.53
N ASN A 91 -10.22 -6.95 -3.28
CA ASN A 91 -11.58 -7.06 -2.79
C ASN A 91 -11.67 -8.14 -1.70
N TYR A 92 -12.01 -7.75 -0.49
CA TYR A 92 -12.14 -8.65 0.67
C TYR A 92 -13.19 -9.76 0.52
N ARG A 93 -14.02 -9.70 -0.54
CA ARG A 93 -15.03 -10.73 -0.87
C ARG A 93 -14.50 -11.81 -1.78
N TYR A 94 -13.29 -11.67 -2.32
CA TYR A 94 -12.71 -12.67 -3.20
C TYR A 94 -12.50 -13.99 -2.46
N ARG A 95 -12.62 -15.08 -3.21
CA ARG A 95 -12.25 -16.41 -2.79
C ARG A 95 -10.87 -16.76 -3.32
N GLU A 96 -10.34 -17.91 -2.93
CA GLU A 96 -8.99 -18.35 -3.29
C GLU A 96 -8.68 -18.21 -4.79
N SER A 97 -9.55 -18.68 -5.67
CA SER A 97 -9.29 -18.64 -7.12
C SER A 97 -9.23 -17.21 -7.69
N GLU A 98 -10.06 -16.31 -7.20
CA GLU A 98 -10.09 -14.91 -7.64
C GLU A 98 -8.88 -14.16 -7.06
N LEU A 99 -8.53 -14.46 -5.81
CA LEU A 99 -7.38 -13.87 -5.13
C LEU A 99 -6.06 -14.33 -5.76
N ALA A 100 -5.89 -15.64 -5.99
CA ALA A 100 -4.71 -16.18 -6.68
C ALA A 100 -4.54 -15.54 -8.06
N TYR A 101 -5.63 -15.47 -8.84
CA TYR A 101 -5.61 -14.81 -10.13
C TYR A 101 -5.20 -13.33 -10.02
N LEU A 102 -5.81 -12.58 -9.10
CA LEU A 102 -5.54 -11.15 -8.93
C LEU A 102 -4.07 -10.91 -8.58
N LEU A 103 -3.55 -11.59 -7.56
CA LEU A 103 -2.18 -11.42 -7.09
C LEU A 103 -1.15 -11.84 -8.14
N THR A 104 -1.41 -12.94 -8.87
CA THR A 104 -0.55 -13.40 -9.97
C THR A 104 -0.61 -12.45 -11.16
N ASN A 105 -1.81 -12.01 -11.57
CA ASN A 105 -1.98 -11.09 -12.71
C ASN A 105 -1.36 -9.71 -12.45
N ALA A 106 -1.30 -9.29 -11.19
CA ALA A 106 -0.66 -8.04 -10.79
C ALA A 106 0.87 -8.17 -10.62
N ASP A 107 1.45 -9.37 -10.64
CA ASP A 107 2.82 -9.63 -10.21
C ASP A 107 3.08 -9.06 -8.80
N CYS A 108 2.16 -9.35 -7.87
CA CYS A 108 2.15 -8.77 -6.54
C CYS A 108 3.38 -9.17 -5.73
N GLU A 109 4.11 -8.19 -5.18
CA GLU A 109 5.31 -8.43 -4.38
C GLU A 109 5.07 -8.16 -2.88
N VAL A 110 4.12 -7.30 -2.54
CA VAL A 110 3.78 -6.94 -1.17
C VAL A 110 2.28 -7.09 -0.95
N VAL A 111 1.89 -7.68 0.16
CA VAL A 111 0.49 -7.67 0.61
C VAL A 111 0.41 -7.06 1.99
N VAL A 112 -0.49 -6.09 2.15
CA VAL A 112 -0.90 -5.57 3.45
C VAL A 112 -2.33 -6.02 3.69
N ALA A 113 -2.57 -6.74 4.78
CA ALA A 113 -3.84 -7.41 5.01
C ALA A 113 -4.39 -7.22 6.43
N HIS A 114 -5.72 -7.15 6.56
CA HIS A 114 -6.37 -7.35 7.84
C HIS A 114 -6.31 -8.82 8.28
N PRO A 115 -6.34 -9.12 9.58
CA PRO A 115 -6.15 -10.46 10.13
C PRO A 115 -7.09 -11.50 9.53
N GLU A 116 -8.33 -11.11 9.25
CA GLU A 116 -9.36 -11.99 8.70
C GLU A 116 -9.05 -12.50 7.29
N LEU A 117 -8.12 -11.85 6.58
CA LEU A 117 -7.74 -12.21 5.22
C LEU A 117 -6.38 -12.94 5.16
N VAL A 118 -5.66 -13.04 6.27
CA VAL A 118 -4.34 -13.69 6.34
C VAL A 118 -4.42 -15.16 5.91
N ASP A 119 -5.35 -15.93 6.47
CA ASP A 119 -5.49 -17.35 6.13
C ASP A 119 -5.84 -17.57 4.65
N LEU A 120 -6.66 -16.67 4.07
CA LEU A 120 -7.02 -16.74 2.67
C LEU A 120 -5.81 -16.44 1.75
N ILE A 121 -4.97 -15.47 2.14
CA ILE A 121 -3.76 -15.15 1.40
C ILE A 121 -2.74 -16.29 1.51
N GLU A 122 -2.59 -16.90 2.69
CA GLU A 122 -1.73 -18.06 2.89
C GLU A 122 -2.17 -19.27 2.03
N ALA A 123 -3.47 -19.48 1.89
CA ALA A 123 -4.00 -20.58 1.06
C ALA A 123 -3.57 -20.48 -0.41
N VAL A 124 -3.32 -19.27 -0.91
CA VAL A 124 -2.91 -19.01 -2.32
C VAL A 124 -1.46 -18.58 -2.47
N ARG A 125 -0.72 -18.46 -1.37
CA ARG A 125 0.67 -17.96 -1.39
C ARG A 125 1.59 -18.73 -2.31
N ALA A 126 1.44 -20.05 -2.37
CA ALA A 126 2.27 -20.91 -3.22
C ALA A 126 2.06 -20.65 -4.73
N ASP A 127 0.90 -20.11 -5.11
CA ASP A 127 0.57 -19.75 -6.49
C ASP A 127 1.14 -18.38 -6.90
N VAL A 128 1.66 -17.59 -5.93
CA VAL A 128 2.15 -16.24 -6.14
C VAL A 128 3.62 -16.11 -5.71
N PRO A 129 4.57 -16.68 -6.48
CA PRO A 129 5.98 -16.73 -6.10
C PRO A 129 6.68 -15.36 -6.06
N SER A 130 6.04 -14.32 -6.58
CA SER A 130 6.54 -12.94 -6.52
C SER A 130 6.43 -12.30 -5.13
N LEU A 131 5.62 -12.85 -4.21
CA LEU A 131 5.42 -12.28 -2.87
C LEU A 131 6.70 -12.32 -2.04
N ARG A 132 7.10 -11.15 -1.54
CA ARG A 132 8.32 -10.92 -0.75
C ARG A 132 8.03 -10.40 0.65
N LEU A 133 7.01 -9.53 0.79
CA LEU A 133 6.65 -8.91 2.06
C LEU A 133 5.17 -9.10 2.34
N LEU A 134 4.87 -9.75 3.47
CA LEU A 134 3.51 -10.03 3.93
C LEU A 134 3.31 -9.35 5.29
N VAL A 135 2.36 -8.43 5.33
CA VAL A 135 2.13 -7.54 6.49
C VAL A 135 0.71 -7.68 6.98
N ALA A 136 0.55 -7.95 8.26
CA ALA A 136 -0.76 -8.00 8.89
C ALA A 136 -1.00 -6.76 9.75
N VAL A 137 -2.14 -6.12 9.54
CA VAL A 137 -2.58 -4.94 10.30
C VAL A 137 -3.34 -5.41 11.53
N GLY A 138 -2.97 -4.92 12.71
CA GLY A 138 -3.69 -5.19 13.94
C GLY A 138 -4.87 -4.25 14.17
N ASP A 139 -5.18 -3.95 15.44
CA ASP A 139 -6.15 -2.91 15.76
C ASP A 139 -5.56 -1.53 15.44
N GLU A 140 -6.21 -0.81 14.54
CA GLU A 140 -5.72 0.47 14.04
C GLU A 140 -5.93 1.63 15.03
N ILE A 141 -6.70 1.42 16.09
CA ILE A 141 -7.01 2.43 17.10
C ILE A 141 -6.02 2.37 18.25
N ASP A 142 -5.79 1.18 18.83
CA ASP A 142 -4.90 1.01 19.97
C ASP A 142 -3.52 0.43 19.62
N GLY A 143 -3.31 0.02 18.37
CA GLY A 143 -2.06 -0.54 17.88
C GLY A 143 -1.81 -1.99 18.32
N SER A 144 -2.80 -2.66 18.87
CA SER A 144 -2.67 -4.06 19.28
C SER A 144 -2.36 -4.97 18.09
N PRO A 145 -1.43 -5.93 18.23
CA PRO A 145 -1.04 -6.79 17.13
C PRO A 145 -2.16 -7.70 16.64
N ALA A 146 -2.09 -8.13 15.40
CA ALA A 146 -3.05 -9.00 14.72
C ALA A 146 -3.17 -10.44 15.30
N GLY A 147 -2.62 -10.71 16.49
CA GLY A 147 -2.54 -12.03 17.06
C GLY A 147 -1.37 -12.85 16.52
N LYS A 148 -1.47 -14.18 16.57
CA LYS A 148 -0.41 -15.05 16.03
C LYS A 148 -0.48 -15.09 14.51
N LEU A 149 0.61 -14.78 13.86
CA LEU A 149 0.75 -14.79 12.41
C LEU A 149 1.43 -16.07 11.89
N PRO A 150 1.16 -16.49 10.66
CA PRO A 150 1.93 -17.53 9.97
C PRO A 150 3.39 -17.10 9.74
N ASP A 151 4.24 -18.07 9.45
CA ASP A 151 5.67 -17.82 9.18
C ASP A 151 5.87 -16.91 7.96
N GLY A 152 6.72 -15.90 8.14
CA GLY A 152 7.03 -14.92 7.09
C GLY A 152 6.09 -13.71 7.03
N TRP A 153 5.08 -13.65 7.88
CA TRP A 153 4.29 -12.43 8.10
C TRP A 153 4.90 -11.58 9.20
N VAL A 154 4.69 -10.28 9.08
CA VAL A 154 5.11 -9.29 10.08
C VAL A 154 3.93 -8.41 10.50
N HIS A 155 3.92 -7.95 11.75
CA HIS A 155 2.92 -6.98 12.21
C HIS A 155 3.22 -5.59 11.66
N TYR A 156 2.19 -4.89 11.21
CA TYR A 156 2.31 -3.56 10.59
C TYR A 156 3.01 -2.55 11.52
N GLU A 157 2.57 -2.44 12.77
CA GLU A 157 3.15 -1.48 13.72
C GLU A 157 4.60 -1.84 14.08
N GLU A 158 4.92 -3.12 14.24
CA GLU A 158 6.29 -3.59 14.48
C GLU A 158 7.19 -3.31 13.28
N LEU A 159 6.66 -3.52 12.06
CA LEU A 159 7.37 -3.22 10.82
C LEU A 159 7.70 -1.73 10.74
N LEU A 160 6.73 -0.86 10.97
CA LEU A 160 6.96 0.60 10.94
C LEU A 160 7.95 1.04 12.02
N ALA A 161 7.84 0.49 13.23
CA ALA A 161 8.74 0.83 14.35
C ALA A 161 10.18 0.39 14.10
N ALA A 162 10.38 -0.72 13.38
CA ALA A 162 11.71 -1.26 13.08
C ALA A 162 12.37 -0.63 11.85
N SER A 163 11.61 0.04 10.99
CA SER A 163 12.09 0.57 9.72
C SER A 163 12.49 2.05 9.82
N ASP A 164 13.59 2.40 9.20
CA ASP A 164 13.96 3.80 9.00
C ASP A 164 13.07 4.44 7.92
N PRO A 165 12.67 5.71 8.07
CA PRO A 165 11.89 6.38 7.05
C PRO A 165 12.70 6.54 5.75
N ALA A 166 12.11 6.11 4.63
CA ALA A 166 12.72 6.28 3.32
C ALA A 166 12.94 7.76 3.00
N ARG A 167 14.07 8.06 2.36
CA ARG A 167 14.34 9.41 1.85
C ARG A 167 13.39 9.73 0.70
N ARG A 168 13.03 11.01 0.59
CA ARG A 168 12.31 11.51 -0.57
C ARG A 168 13.14 11.37 -1.82
N ILE A 169 12.55 10.84 -2.88
CA ILE A 169 13.17 10.61 -4.19
C ILE A 169 12.42 11.36 -5.28
N GLU A 170 13.06 11.53 -6.42
CA GLU A 170 12.38 12.05 -7.61
C GLU A 170 11.37 11.04 -8.13
N ARG A 171 10.16 11.50 -8.48
CA ARG A 171 9.04 10.70 -8.95
C ARG A 171 8.52 11.24 -10.27
N SER A 172 7.75 10.43 -10.99
CA SER A 172 7.14 10.79 -12.28
C SER A 172 5.62 10.87 -12.16
N GLY A 173 5.02 11.75 -12.95
CA GLY A 173 3.57 11.73 -13.19
C GLY A 173 3.08 10.48 -13.91
N ASP A 174 4.02 9.73 -14.54
CA ASP A 174 3.73 8.43 -15.18
C ASP A 174 3.75 7.25 -14.19
N ASP A 175 4.13 7.47 -12.92
CA ASP A 175 3.99 6.45 -11.89
C ASP A 175 2.52 6.02 -11.79
N LEU A 176 2.28 4.73 -11.49
CA LEU A 176 0.97 4.13 -11.67
C LEU A 176 0.23 3.89 -10.35
N TRP A 177 -1.08 3.95 -10.44
CA TRP A 177 -2.02 3.42 -9.48
C TRP A 177 -2.94 2.43 -10.18
N PHE A 178 -3.05 1.20 -9.67
CA PHE A 178 -3.95 0.21 -10.26
C PHE A 178 -5.30 0.19 -9.55
N LEU A 179 -6.37 0.08 -10.33
CA LEU A 179 -7.69 -0.17 -9.84
C LEU A 179 -8.22 -1.46 -10.47
N TYR A 180 -8.36 -2.51 -9.67
CA TYR A 180 -9.03 -3.73 -10.10
C TYR A 180 -10.53 -3.60 -9.93
N THR A 181 -11.25 -3.81 -11.03
CA THR A 181 -12.71 -3.79 -11.03
C THR A 181 -13.26 -5.19 -11.21
N GLY A 182 -14.26 -5.55 -10.40
CA GLY A 182 -15.03 -6.79 -10.60
C GLY A 182 -15.84 -6.67 -11.90
N GLY A 183 -15.51 -7.48 -12.90
CA GLY A 183 -16.34 -7.58 -14.11
C GLY A 183 -17.63 -8.37 -13.82
N THR A 184 -18.74 -7.94 -14.38
CA THR A 184 -20.03 -8.67 -14.30
C THR A 184 -19.98 -10.02 -15.04
N THR A 185 -18.93 -10.29 -15.80
CA THR A 185 -18.83 -11.43 -16.73
C THR A 185 -17.46 -12.13 -16.76
N GLY A 186 -16.60 -11.95 -15.74
CA GLY A 186 -15.27 -12.59 -15.79
C GLY A 186 -14.34 -12.19 -14.64
N MET A 187 -13.10 -12.64 -14.73
CA MET A 187 -12.05 -12.34 -13.77
C MET A 187 -11.78 -10.83 -13.66
N PRO A 188 -11.34 -10.34 -12.50
CA PRO A 188 -11.02 -8.93 -12.29
C PRO A 188 -10.03 -8.40 -13.33
N LYS A 189 -10.23 -7.16 -13.77
CA LYS A 189 -9.32 -6.46 -14.71
C LYS A 189 -8.70 -5.26 -14.02
N GLY A 190 -7.39 -5.12 -14.13
CA GLY A 190 -6.64 -3.98 -13.64
C GLY A 190 -6.70 -2.82 -14.63
N VAL A 191 -7.20 -1.68 -14.17
CA VAL A 191 -7.08 -0.41 -14.89
C VAL A 191 -5.85 0.30 -14.34
N MET A 192 -4.94 0.67 -15.23
CA MET A 192 -3.69 1.36 -14.91
C MET A 192 -3.88 2.86 -15.07
N TRP A 193 -3.74 3.61 -13.98
CA TRP A 193 -3.88 5.05 -13.97
C TRP A 193 -2.53 5.71 -13.70
N PRO A 194 -1.96 6.48 -14.66
CA PRO A 194 -0.88 7.40 -14.35
C PRO A 194 -1.34 8.45 -13.33
N HIS A 195 -0.46 8.81 -12.38
CA HIS A 195 -0.76 9.82 -11.37
C HIS A 195 -1.15 11.16 -11.99
N SER A 196 -0.45 11.58 -13.07
CA SER A 196 -0.76 12.80 -13.82
C SER A 196 -2.18 12.81 -14.39
N SER A 197 -2.66 11.66 -14.87
CA SER A 197 -4.02 11.56 -15.41
C SER A 197 -5.11 11.74 -14.35
N LEU A 198 -4.84 11.32 -13.11
CA LEU A 198 -5.77 11.49 -11.99
C LEU A 198 -5.70 12.91 -11.42
N LEU A 199 -4.49 13.45 -11.24
CA LEU A 199 -4.30 14.82 -10.70
C LEU A 199 -4.70 15.90 -11.70
N GLY A 200 -4.60 15.65 -13.02
CA GLY A 200 -5.00 16.60 -14.07
C GLY A 200 -6.52 16.77 -14.24
N VAL A 201 -7.32 15.96 -13.52
CA VAL A 201 -8.80 16.07 -13.53
C VAL A 201 -9.31 17.01 -12.44
N PHE A 202 -8.48 17.42 -11.50
CA PHE A 202 -8.76 18.35 -10.40
C PHE A 202 -8.04 19.67 -10.61
#